data_9c1474210963848b22d163be905b7548
#
_entry.id   9c1474210963848b22d163be905b7548
#
_cell.length_a   1.000
_cell.length_b   1.000
_cell.length_c   1.000
_cell.angle_alpha   90.00
_cell.angle_beta   90.00
_cell.angle_gamma   90.00
#
_symmetry.space_group_name_H-M   'P 1'
#
loop_
_entity.id
_entity.type
_entity.pdbx_description
1 polymer ?
#
loop_
_entity_poly.entity_id
_entity_poly.type
_entity_poly.pdbx_seq_one_letter_code
_entity_poly.pdbx_strand_id
1 'polypeptide(L)'
;ATPSDIELALDFDCRVLKFFPAEAIGGLRYLENIAVPYRHLGVRYIPLGGVSPENLISYSSSPDVLAVGGSWLAPRVLVENGDWAAIEQLARQAVELVKGTTE
;
A
#
# COMPACT_ATOMS: atom_id res chain seq x y z
N ALA A 1 -4.50 -9.76 -4.54
CA ALA A 1 -5.26 -9.56 -5.76
C ALA A 1 -4.69 -10.40 -6.90
N THR A 2 -5.55 -10.90 -7.74
CA THR A 2 -5.21 -11.62 -8.96
C THR A 2 -5.90 -10.90 -10.13
N PRO A 3 -5.53 -11.19 -11.38
CA PRO A 3 -6.26 -10.63 -12.51
C PRO A 3 -7.76 -10.93 -12.45
N SER A 4 -8.16 -12.11 -11.98
CA SER A 4 -9.58 -12.44 -11.81
C SER A 4 -10.26 -11.54 -10.78
N ASP A 5 -9.57 -11.21 -9.70
CA ASP A 5 -10.10 -10.28 -8.69
C ASP A 5 -10.28 -8.88 -9.27
N ILE A 6 -9.33 -8.44 -10.10
CA ILE A 6 -9.40 -7.13 -10.77
C ILE A 6 -10.61 -7.08 -11.72
N GLU A 7 -10.80 -8.12 -12.52
CA GLU A 7 -11.94 -8.23 -13.43
C GLU A 7 -13.28 -8.17 -12.67
N LEU A 8 -13.36 -8.90 -11.56
CA LEU A 8 -14.55 -8.88 -10.72
C LEU A 8 -14.82 -7.50 -10.13
N ALA A 9 -13.77 -6.83 -9.65
CA ALA A 9 -13.90 -5.48 -9.10
C ALA A 9 -14.39 -4.49 -10.16
N LEU A 10 -13.90 -4.59 -11.38
CA LEU A 10 -14.34 -3.76 -12.49
C LEU A 10 -15.81 -3.99 -12.84
N ASP A 11 -16.31 -5.22 -12.71
CA ASP A 11 -17.73 -5.52 -12.91
C ASP A 11 -18.62 -4.76 -11.93
N PHE A 12 -18.09 -4.41 -10.74
CA PHE A 12 -18.77 -3.59 -9.76
C PHE A 12 -18.35 -2.11 -9.80
N ASP A 13 -17.68 -1.70 -10.86
CA ASP A 13 -17.17 -0.33 -11.05
C ASP A 13 -16.22 0.11 -9.93
N CYS A 14 -15.47 -0.82 -9.39
CA CYS A 14 -14.49 -0.56 -8.34
C CYS A 14 -13.09 -0.47 -8.96
N ARG A 15 -12.45 0.69 -8.84
CA ARG A 15 -11.14 0.94 -9.44
C ARG A 15 -10.03 1.17 -8.44
N VAL A 16 -10.33 1.07 -7.16
CA VAL A 16 -9.32 1.11 -6.09
C VAL A 16 -9.39 -0.21 -5.35
N LEU A 17 -8.31 -0.98 -5.38
CA LEU A 17 -8.27 -2.33 -4.85
C LEU A 17 -7.21 -2.47 -3.77
N LYS A 18 -7.57 -3.18 -2.72
CA LYS A 18 -6.61 -3.59 -1.70
C LYS A 18 -5.70 -4.68 -2.25
N PHE A 19 -4.40 -4.52 -2.07
CA PHE A 19 -3.38 -5.51 -2.45
C PHE A 19 -2.78 -6.09 -1.18
N PHE A 20 -3.24 -7.26 -0.78
CA PHE A 20 -2.89 -7.88 0.51
C PHE A 20 -2.86 -9.41 0.41
N PRO A 21 -1.93 -10.10 1.04
CA PRO A 21 -0.75 -9.57 1.75
C PRO A 21 0.39 -9.25 0.77
N ALA A 22 0.72 -7.97 0.63
CA ALA A 22 1.56 -7.45 -0.45
C ALA A 22 2.88 -8.19 -0.63
N GLU A 23 3.73 -8.24 0.40
CA GLU A 23 5.04 -8.87 0.29
C GLU A 23 4.96 -10.38 0.11
N ALA A 24 4.01 -11.03 0.79
CA ALA A 24 3.86 -12.49 0.73
C ALA A 24 3.42 -13.00 -0.64
N ILE A 25 2.67 -12.21 -1.41
CA ILE A 25 2.16 -12.64 -2.72
C ILE A 25 3.02 -12.17 -3.89
N GLY A 26 4.15 -11.56 -3.64
CA GLY A 26 5.11 -11.19 -4.68
C GLY A 26 5.55 -9.74 -4.69
N GLY A 27 5.06 -8.91 -3.78
CA GLY A 27 5.49 -7.53 -3.60
C GLY A 27 5.15 -6.62 -4.76
N LEU A 28 5.85 -5.48 -4.83
CA LEU A 28 5.63 -4.47 -5.86
C LEU A 28 5.82 -5.02 -7.26
N ARG A 29 6.79 -5.90 -7.46
CA ARG A 29 7.06 -6.49 -8.77
C ARG A 29 5.84 -7.26 -9.30
N TYR A 30 5.21 -8.05 -8.45
CA TYR A 30 4.00 -8.77 -8.83
C TYR A 30 2.86 -7.80 -9.10
N LEU A 31 2.69 -6.80 -8.23
CA LEU A 31 1.66 -5.78 -8.38
C LEU A 31 1.77 -5.08 -9.73
N GLU A 32 2.95 -4.61 -10.07
CA GLU A 32 3.16 -3.90 -11.33
C GLU A 32 2.88 -4.77 -12.55
N ASN A 33 3.24 -6.06 -12.47
CA ASN A 33 2.98 -6.99 -13.57
C ASN A 33 1.49 -7.23 -13.79
N ILE A 34 0.70 -7.39 -12.75
CA ILE A 34 -0.76 -7.59 -12.90
C ILE A 34 -1.48 -6.29 -13.23
N ALA A 35 -0.90 -5.15 -12.89
CA ALA A 35 -1.51 -3.84 -13.12
C ALA A 35 -1.47 -3.40 -14.59
N VAL A 36 -0.45 -3.83 -15.34
CA VAL A 36 -0.22 -3.36 -16.71
C VAL A 36 -1.47 -3.40 -17.60
N PRO A 37 -2.22 -4.52 -17.70
CA PRO A 37 -3.39 -4.60 -18.58
C PRO A 37 -4.54 -3.65 -18.18
N TYR A 38 -4.52 -3.13 -16.96
CA TYR A 38 -5.65 -2.37 -16.40
C TYR A 38 -5.33 -0.90 -16.15
N ARG A 39 -4.08 -0.47 -16.43
CA ARG A 39 -3.68 0.93 -16.20
C ARG A 39 -4.54 1.93 -16.94
N HIS A 40 -4.87 1.63 -18.18
CA HIS A 40 -5.71 2.51 -19.01
C HIS A 40 -7.14 2.66 -18.49
N LEU A 41 -7.57 1.79 -17.59
CA LEU A 41 -8.88 1.85 -16.97
C LEU A 41 -8.86 2.63 -15.64
N GLY A 42 -7.72 3.13 -15.24
CA GLY A 42 -7.56 3.91 -14.01
C GLY A 42 -7.58 3.09 -12.74
N VAL A 43 -7.31 1.78 -12.82
CA VAL A 43 -7.23 0.92 -11.63
C VAL A 43 -5.97 1.23 -10.85
N ARG A 44 -6.10 1.45 -9.55
CA ARG A 44 -4.99 1.70 -8.64
C ARG A 44 -5.14 0.85 -7.39
N TYR A 45 -4.05 0.73 -6.64
CA TYR A 45 -3.97 -0.26 -5.56
C TYR A 45 -3.52 0.37 -4.26
N ILE A 46 -3.97 -0.23 -3.16
CA ILE A 46 -3.51 0.12 -1.80
C ILE A 46 -2.85 -1.14 -1.22
N PRO A 47 -1.51 -1.24 -1.29
CA PRO A 47 -0.80 -2.39 -0.73
C PRO A 47 -0.73 -2.33 0.79
N LEU A 48 -0.95 -3.49 1.41
CA LEU A 48 -0.80 -3.74 2.83
C LEU A 48 -0.18 -5.13 3.02
N GLY A 49 0.48 -5.33 4.13
CA GLY A 49 1.11 -6.63 4.45
C GLY A 49 2.59 -6.64 4.11
N GLY A 50 3.42 -6.49 5.12
CA GLY A 50 4.87 -6.45 4.96
C GLY A 50 5.43 -5.12 4.48
N VAL A 51 4.59 -4.10 4.31
CA VAL A 51 5.06 -2.74 4.03
C VAL A 51 5.67 -2.17 5.31
N SER A 52 6.84 -1.54 5.17
CA SER A 52 7.65 -1.03 6.27
C SER A 52 8.41 0.20 5.80
N PRO A 53 9.10 0.93 6.68
CA PRO A 53 9.93 2.06 6.25
C PRO A 53 10.97 1.69 5.18
N GLU A 54 11.44 0.45 5.19
CA GLU A 54 12.47 -0.02 4.26
C GLU A 54 11.97 -0.12 2.81
N ASN A 55 10.69 -0.42 2.60
CA ASN A 55 10.11 -0.58 1.26
C ASN A 55 9.03 0.44 0.92
N LEU A 56 8.69 1.32 1.87
CA LEU A 56 7.64 2.32 1.70
C LEU A 56 7.87 3.21 0.48
N ILE A 57 9.09 3.68 0.27
CA ILE A 57 9.43 4.57 -0.84
C ILE A 57 9.19 3.88 -2.18
N SER A 58 9.58 2.62 -2.29
CA SER A 58 9.39 1.85 -3.52
C SER A 58 7.92 1.73 -3.89
N TYR A 59 7.06 1.40 -2.92
CA TYR A 59 5.62 1.31 -3.15
C TYR A 59 5.02 2.67 -3.49
N SER A 60 5.32 3.69 -2.70
CA SER A 60 4.71 5.01 -2.90
C SER A 60 5.16 5.71 -4.18
N SER A 61 6.29 5.31 -4.74
CA SER A 61 6.79 5.86 -6.01
C SER A 61 6.13 5.22 -7.24
N SER A 62 5.40 4.12 -7.08
CA SER A 62 4.76 3.45 -8.20
C SER A 62 3.49 4.18 -8.64
N PRO A 63 3.29 4.40 -9.95
CA PRO A 63 2.05 5.03 -10.44
C PRO A 63 0.81 4.16 -10.23
N ASP A 64 0.98 2.87 -9.98
CA ASP A 64 -0.12 1.95 -9.72
C ASP A 64 -0.61 2.01 -8.27
N VAL A 65 0.15 2.64 -7.39
CA VAL A 65 -0.15 2.71 -5.96
C VAL A 65 -0.78 4.06 -5.61
N LEU A 66 -2.00 4.01 -5.09
CA LEU A 66 -2.72 5.20 -4.64
C LEU A 66 -2.30 5.62 -3.24
N ALA A 67 -2.16 4.65 -2.35
CA ALA A 67 -1.78 4.85 -0.96
C ALA A 67 -1.19 3.55 -0.43
N VAL A 68 -0.56 3.59 0.72
CA VAL A 68 -0.04 2.40 1.39
C VAL A 68 -0.56 2.32 2.81
N GLY A 69 -0.67 1.09 3.32
CA GLY A 69 -1.01 0.86 4.71
C GLY A 69 -0.04 -0.14 5.32
N GLY A 70 0.07 -0.13 6.63
CA GLY A 70 0.96 -1.06 7.31
C GLY A 70 0.80 -1.04 8.81
N SER A 71 0.95 -2.19 9.41
CA SER A 71 0.82 -2.36 10.85
C SER A 71 1.98 -1.71 11.64
N TRP A 72 3.10 -1.39 10.98
CA TRP A 72 4.22 -0.73 11.66
C TRP A 72 3.84 0.66 12.19
N LEU A 73 2.81 1.28 11.61
CA LEU A 73 2.34 2.61 12.04
C LEU A 73 1.69 2.58 13.42
N ALA A 74 1.11 1.46 13.79
CA ALA A 74 0.46 1.28 15.09
C ALA A 74 0.75 -0.12 15.63
N PRO A 75 2.01 -0.37 16.05
CA PRO A 75 2.36 -1.68 16.61
C PRO A 75 1.48 -2.00 17.82
N ARG A 76 1.14 -3.28 17.93
CA ARG A 76 0.20 -3.75 18.96
C ARG A 76 0.60 -3.31 20.37
N VAL A 77 1.89 -3.36 20.68
CA VAL A 77 2.38 -2.97 22.01
C VAL A 77 2.10 -1.51 22.32
N LEU A 78 2.19 -0.61 21.32
CA LEU A 78 1.91 0.80 21.50
C LEU A 78 0.42 1.06 21.67
N VAL A 79 -0.42 0.31 20.94
CA VAL A 79 -1.87 0.40 21.07
C VAL A 79 -2.30 -0.07 22.47
N GLU A 80 -1.79 -1.20 22.92
CA GLU A 80 -2.12 -1.78 24.23
C GLU A 80 -1.70 -0.86 25.37
N ASN A 81 -0.56 -0.17 25.23
CA ASN A 81 -0.06 0.76 26.24
C ASN A 81 -0.68 2.17 26.13
N GLY A 82 -1.52 2.42 25.11
CA GLY A 82 -2.08 3.73 24.87
C GLY A 82 -1.05 4.79 24.51
N ASP A 83 0.06 4.39 23.91
CA ASP A 83 1.16 5.30 23.54
C ASP A 83 0.85 6.01 22.21
N TRP A 84 -0.14 6.86 22.22
CA TRP A 84 -0.62 7.56 21.04
C TRP A 84 0.42 8.52 20.46
N ALA A 85 1.26 9.10 21.31
CA ALA A 85 2.32 10.01 20.86
C ALA A 85 3.35 9.25 19.98
N ALA A 86 3.71 8.03 20.35
CA ALA A 86 4.63 7.21 19.55
C ALA A 86 4.01 6.82 18.22
N ILE A 87 2.72 6.50 18.19
CA ILE A 87 1.98 6.15 16.96
C ILE A 87 1.93 7.38 16.03
N GLU A 88 1.63 8.55 16.58
CA GLU A 88 1.64 9.79 15.80
C GLU A 88 3.00 10.05 15.18
N GLN A 89 4.08 9.82 15.93
CA GLN A 89 5.43 10.01 15.43
C GLN A 89 5.76 9.05 14.28
N LEU A 90 5.34 7.78 14.37
CA LEU A 90 5.52 6.81 13.29
C LEU A 90 4.78 7.26 12.03
N ALA A 91 3.56 7.77 12.18
CA ALA A 91 2.79 8.29 11.05
C ALA A 91 3.45 9.51 10.41
N ARG A 92 3.99 10.42 11.21
CA ARG A 92 4.73 11.60 10.72
C ARG A 92 5.95 11.19 9.92
N GLN A 93 6.72 10.23 10.44
CA GLN A 93 7.92 9.72 9.74
C GLN A 93 7.56 9.11 8.39
N ALA A 94 6.46 8.34 8.33
CA ALA A 94 6.00 7.74 7.08
C ALA A 94 5.61 8.82 6.05
N VAL A 95 4.89 9.84 6.47
CA VAL A 95 4.49 10.95 5.59
C VAL A 95 5.71 11.70 5.07
N GLU A 96 6.70 11.95 5.91
CA GLU A 96 7.93 12.63 5.49
C GLU A 96 8.72 11.81 4.47
N LEU A 97 8.81 10.49 4.66
CA LEU A 97 9.47 9.61 3.69
C LEU A 97 8.80 9.69 2.32
N VAL A 98 7.47 9.65 2.30
CA VAL A 98 6.70 9.72 1.04
C VAL A 98 6.87 11.09 0.38
N LYS A 99 6.79 12.17 1.13
CA LYS A 99 6.99 13.54 0.61
C LYS A 99 8.37 13.72 0.01
N GLY A 100 9.40 13.18 0.65
CA GLY A 100 10.76 13.27 0.15
C GLY A 100 10.97 12.60 -1.20
N THR A 101 10.09 11.67 -1.60
CA THR A 101 10.18 10.98 -2.88
C THR A 101 9.30 11.63 -3.97
N THR A 102 8.31 12.44 -3.59
CA THR A 102 7.39 13.07 -4.54
C THR A 102 7.79 14.50 -4.91
N GLU A 103 8.71 15.04 -4.18
CA GLU A 103 9.31 16.36 -4.45
C GLU A 103 10.60 16.19 -5.26
#